data_ab72d51fdf695a620d7a2f772b8ec440
#
_entry.id   ab72d51fdf695a620d7a2f772b8ec440
#
_cell.length_a   1.000
_cell.length_b   1.000
_cell.length_c   1.000
_cell.angle_alpha   90.00
_cell.angle_beta   90.00
_cell.angle_gamma   90.00
#
_symmetry.space_group_name_H-M   'P 1'
#
loop_
_entity.id
_entity.type
_entity.pdbx_description
1 polymer ?
#
loop_
_entity_poly.entity_id
_entity_poly.type
_entity_poly.pdbx_seq_one_letter_code
_entity_poly.pdbx_strand_id
1 'polypeptide(L)'
;MENTRSRNRANSISNDTQTTEDTLYAKLSQMVREASSKQMTDTLNSYGRIDLFRPYFDVEPRQVRNRLIQSFIPRKPSQMNVSSDMYGPTMIIFTLVALLLYSMKSSGYTVQDGTLIGTAMITCFGAWFFMSLVIYTLCLMFNVDISFIHFFSLYGYSLCSHCVVLLLTIVFHPLHSHLFFYTTVIIFCVPSVLRVSLYLCSRTHDKSHKLSITVAAYILHLSYLYYLHYGFHVVVEEIDEILGDVQQSSVISLPLSAI
;
A
#
# COMPACT_ATOMS: atom_id res chain seq x y z
N MET A 1 -27.76 41.85 -70.99
CA MET A 1 -26.41 41.62 -70.44
C MET A 1 -26.34 41.63 -68.89
N GLU A 2 -27.44 41.92 -68.20
CA GLU A 2 -27.50 42.03 -66.74
C GLU A 2 -27.70 40.71 -66.01
N ASN A 3 -28.32 39.73 -66.65
CA ASN A 3 -28.66 38.41 -66.00
C ASN A 3 -27.46 37.43 -65.86
N THR A 4 -26.40 37.64 -66.64
CA THR A 4 -25.20 36.80 -66.59
C THR A 4 -24.23 37.20 -65.43
N ARG A 5 -24.28 38.48 -65.03
CA ARG A 5 -23.43 39.03 -63.97
C ARG A 5 -23.91 38.68 -62.57
N SER A 6 -25.21 38.55 -62.38
CA SER A 6 -25.87 38.13 -61.17
C SER A 6 -25.61 36.63 -60.88
N ARG A 7 -25.65 35.79 -61.92
CA ARG A 7 -25.42 34.31 -61.77
C ARG A 7 -24.00 33.97 -61.47
N ASN A 8 -23.02 34.72 -61.96
CA ASN A 8 -21.62 34.51 -61.64
C ASN A 8 -21.28 34.95 -60.20
N ARG A 9 -21.95 35.94 -59.65
CA ARG A 9 -21.78 36.44 -58.30
C ARG A 9 -22.34 35.46 -57.22
N ALA A 10 -23.47 34.81 -57.55
CA ALA A 10 -24.07 33.79 -56.72
C ALA A 10 -23.22 32.52 -56.68
N ASN A 11 -22.62 32.11 -57.78
CA ASN A 11 -21.71 30.93 -57.82
C ASN A 11 -20.41 31.19 -57.16
N SER A 12 -19.86 32.42 -57.13
CA SER A 12 -18.61 32.69 -56.36
C SER A 12 -18.85 32.68 -54.84
N ILE A 13 -20.02 33.20 -54.39
CA ILE A 13 -20.36 33.20 -52.96
C ILE A 13 -20.62 31.76 -52.46
N SER A 14 -21.27 30.89 -53.24
CA SER A 14 -21.49 29.51 -52.87
C SER A 14 -20.18 28.67 -52.82
N ASN A 15 -19.24 28.96 -53.71
CA ASN A 15 -17.92 28.29 -53.69
C ASN A 15 -17.05 28.74 -52.51
N ASP A 16 -17.09 30.04 -52.15
CA ASP A 16 -16.33 30.55 -50.99
C ASP A 16 -16.86 29.99 -49.65
N THR A 17 -18.20 29.82 -49.56
CA THR A 17 -18.83 29.23 -48.35
C THR A 17 -18.50 27.75 -48.24
N GLN A 18 -18.52 27.01 -49.33
CA GLN A 18 -18.21 25.59 -49.35
C GLN A 18 -16.71 25.31 -49.01
N THR A 19 -15.80 26.15 -49.52
CA THR A 19 -14.36 26.07 -49.24
C THR A 19 -14.08 26.40 -47.78
N THR A 20 -14.87 27.29 -47.15
CA THR A 20 -14.70 27.64 -45.72
C THR A 20 -15.23 26.52 -44.81
N GLU A 21 -16.32 25.87 -45.17
CA GLU A 21 -16.84 24.71 -44.43
C GLU A 21 -15.88 23.52 -44.52
N ASP A 22 -15.35 23.19 -45.69
CA ASP A 22 -14.41 22.12 -45.89
C ASP A 22 -13.12 22.35 -45.08
N THR A 23 -12.61 23.58 -45.01
CA THR A 23 -11.45 23.92 -44.18
C THR A 23 -11.75 23.84 -42.69
N LEU A 24 -12.97 24.14 -42.27
CA LEU A 24 -13.42 24.03 -40.88
C LEU A 24 -13.54 22.55 -40.47
N TYR A 25 -14.13 21.72 -41.30
CA TYR A 25 -14.22 20.27 -41.10
C TYR A 25 -12.81 19.61 -41.06
N ALA A 26 -11.89 20.04 -41.92
CA ALA A 26 -10.53 19.58 -41.93
C ALA A 26 -9.80 19.94 -40.61
N LYS A 27 -9.94 21.17 -40.11
CA LYS A 27 -9.36 21.60 -38.83
C LYS A 27 -9.99 20.87 -37.64
N LEU A 28 -11.28 20.66 -37.63
CA LEU A 28 -12.00 19.90 -36.60
C LEU A 28 -11.52 18.44 -36.56
N SER A 29 -11.43 17.81 -37.72
CA SER A 29 -10.93 16.42 -37.82
C SER A 29 -9.46 16.29 -37.36
N GLN A 30 -8.64 17.29 -37.63
CA GLN A 30 -7.26 17.34 -37.20
C GLN A 30 -7.15 17.51 -35.66
N MET A 31 -7.96 18.41 -35.06
CA MET A 31 -8.01 18.60 -33.61
C MET A 31 -8.49 17.32 -32.87
N VAL A 32 -9.53 16.66 -33.41
CA VAL A 32 -10.04 15.40 -32.87
C VAL A 32 -8.97 14.30 -32.96
N ARG A 33 -8.23 14.24 -34.07
CA ARG A 33 -7.16 13.28 -34.27
C ARG A 33 -5.97 13.53 -33.33
N GLU A 34 -5.60 14.80 -33.13
CA GLU A 34 -4.54 15.19 -32.18
C GLU A 34 -4.94 14.92 -30.73
N ALA A 35 -6.18 15.23 -30.34
CA ALA A 35 -6.70 14.93 -29.02
C ALA A 35 -6.75 13.41 -28.75
N SER A 36 -7.20 12.64 -29.73
CA SER A 36 -7.24 11.18 -29.67
C SER A 36 -5.84 10.56 -29.59
N SER A 37 -4.87 11.07 -30.36
CA SER A 37 -3.49 10.58 -30.31
C SER A 37 -2.79 10.91 -29.01
N LYS A 38 -3.00 12.12 -28.45
CA LYS A 38 -2.50 12.48 -27.11
C LYS A 38 -3.08 11.57 -26.02
N GLN A 39 -4.38 11.36 -26.03
CA GLN A 39 -5.05 10.50 -25.06
C GLN A 39 -4.54 9.05 -25.15
N MET A 40 -4.29 8.56 -26.37
CA MET A 40 -3.72 7.23 -26.58
C MET A 40 -2.26 7.14 -26.11
N THR A 41 -1.45 8.18 -26.35
CA THR A 41 -0.07 8.25 -25.90
C THR A 41 0.04 8.33 -24.36
N ASP A 42 -0.83 9.12 -23.73
CA ASP A 42 -0.89 9.25 -22.26
C ASP A 42 -1.36 7.93 -21.62
N THR A 43 -2.28 7.24 -22.25
CA THR A 43 -2.72 5.90 -21.83
C THR A 43 -1.59 4.88 -21.97
N LEU A 44 -0.89 4.85 -23.09
CA LEU A 44 0.27 3.96 -23.32
C LEU A 44 1.42 4.27 -22.36
N ASN A 45 1.70 5.53 -22.07
CA ASN A 45 2.70 5.92 -21.07
C ASN A 45 2.29 5.51 -19.64
N SER A 46 0.99 5.54 -19.34
CA SER A 46 0.46 5.04 -18.07
C SER A 46 0.61 3.52 -17.95
N TYR A 47 0.33 2.78 -19.02
CA TYR A 47 0.58 1.32 -19.07
C TYR A 47 2.07 0.98 -19.00
N GLY A 48 2.94 1.76 -19.63
CA GLY A 48 4.41 1.59 -19.54
C GLY A 48 4.94 1.76 -18.12
N ARG A 49 4.30 2.60 -17.28
CA ARG A 49 4.62 2.70 -15.85
C ARG A 49 4.19 1.47 -15.05
N ILE A 50 3.08 0.86 -15.42
CA ILE A 50 2.60 -0.38 -14.78
C ILE A 50 3.54 -1.54 -15.10
N ASP A 51 4.10 -1.61 -16.30
CA ASP A 51 5.07 -2.64 -16.68
C ASP A 51 6.36 -2.61 -15.84
N LEU A 52 6.73 -1.45 -15.26
CA LEU A 52 7.84 -1.36 -14.30
C LEU A 52 7.59 -2.14 -13.01
N PHE A 53 6.33 -2.26 -12.59
CA PHE A 53 5.95 -3.00 -11.38
C PHE A 53 5.68 -4.48 -11.65
N ARG A 54 5.40 -4.84 -12.90
CA ARG A 54 5.08 -6.21 -13.31
C ARG A 54 6.08 -7.26 -12.81
N PRO A 55 7.41 -7.06 -12.90
CA PRO A 55 8.39 -8.04 -12.42
C PRO A 55 8.29 -8.34 -10.92
N TYR A 56 7.76 -7.39 -10.13
CA TYR A 56 7.61 -7.54 -8.68
C TYR A 56 6.32 -8.27 -8.26
N PHE A 57 5.34 -8.39 -9.20
CA PHE A 57 4.06 -9.05 -8.96
C PHE A 57 3.90 -10.35 -9.74
N ASP A 58 4.76 -10.63 -10.71
CA ASP A 58 4.76 -11.87 -11.48
C ASP A 58 5.52 -12.96 -10.72
N VAL A 59 4.86 -13.56 -9.73
CA VAL A 59 5.46 -14.55 -8.82
C VAL A 59 4.62 -15.81 -8.78
N GLU A 60 5.28 -16.95 -8.91
CA GLU A 60 4.63 -18.26 -8.83
C GLU A 60 4.13 -18.54 -7.40
N PRO A 61 2.87 -18.97 -7.18
CA PRO A 61 2.29 -19.21 -5.85
C PRO A 61 3.10 -20.16 -4.97
N ARG A 62 3.78 -21.14 -5.57
CA ARG A 62 4.67 -22.08 -4.86
C ARG A 62 5.87 -21.37 -4.25
N GLN A 63 6.41 -20.38 -4.94
CA GLN A 63 7.54 -19.58 -4.44
C GLN A 63 7.11 -18.71 -3.25
N VAL A 64 5.94 -18.05 -3.34
CA VAL A 64 5.37 -17.25 -2.23
C VAL A 64 5.19 -18.12 -0.99
N ARG A 65 4.57 -19.28 -1.12
CA ARG A 65 4.39 -20.23 -0.01
C ARG A 65 5.72 -20.64 0.63
N ASN A 66 6.72 -20.97 -0.18
CA ASN A 66 8.03 -21.37 0.32
C ASN A 66 8.73 -20.22 1.07
N ARG A 67 8.62 -18.97 0.58
CA ARG A 67 9.16 -17.78 1.23
C ARG A 67 8.44 -17.49 2.55
N LEU A 68 7.14 -17.70 2.58
CA LEU A 68 6.29 -17.54 3.76
C LEU A 68 6.70 -18.51 4.86
N ILE A 69 6.86 -19.80 4.55
CA ILE A 69 7.37 -20.79 5.51
C ILE A 69 8.80 -20.44 5.96
N GLN A 70 9.64 -20.03 5.02
CA GLN A 70 11.01 -19.61 5.33
C GLN A 70 11.08 -18.36 6.20
N SER A 71 10.04 -17.50 6.25
CA SER A 71 10.04 -16.32 7.09
C SER A 71 10.10 -16.63 8.58
N PHE A 72 9.63 -17.80 8.99
CA PHE A 72 9.67 -18.27 10.38
C PHE A 72 10.98 -18.99 10.76
N ILE A 73 11.79 -19.40 9.78
CA ILE A 73 12.99 -20.18 10.04
C ILE A 73 14.23 -19.30 9.90
N PRO A 74 14.96 -19.00 10.98
CA PRO A 74 16.22 -18.29 10.88
C PRO A 74 17.25 -19.18 10.14
N ARG A 75 17.69 -18.76 8.97
CA ARG A 75 18.71 -19.44 8.16
C ARG A 75 19.99 -18.62 8.08
N LYS A 76 21.10 -19.29 7.76
CA LYS A 76 22.37 -18.61 7.51
C LYS A 76 22.21 -17.64 6.35
N PRO A 77 22.78 -16.42 6.41
CA PRO A 77 22.66 -15.40 5.39
C PRO A 77 23.04 -15.87 3.99
N SER A 78 24.02 -16.75 3.86
CA SER A 78 24.45 -17.34 2.57
C SER A 78 23.38 -18.22 1.91
N GLN A 79 22.38 -18.66 2.65
CA GLN A 79 21.28 -19.49 2.16
C GLN A 79 19.96 -18.71 2.01
N MET A 80 19.98 -17.41 2.32
CA MET A 80 18.82 -16.54 2.18
C MET A 80 18.74 -16.01 0.74
N ASN A 81 17.87 -16.62 -0.05
CA ASN A 81 17.49 -16.07 -1.34
C ASN A 81 16.42 -15.00 -1.11
N VAL A 82 16.86 -13.74 -0.95
CA VAL A 82 15.96 -12.60 -0.81
C VAL A 82 15.55 -12.17 -2.22
N SER A 83 14.30 -12.35 -2.51
CA SER A 83 13.69 -11.92 -3.77
C SER A 83 12.99 -10.57 -3.57
N SER A 84 12.98 -9.76 -4.61
CA SER A 84 12.29 -8.45 -4.62
C SER A 84 10.84 -8.58 -5.08
N ASP A 85 10.10 -9.58 -4.60
CA ASP A 85 8.68 -9.66 -4.89
C ASP A 85 7.87 -8.81 -3.91
N MET A 86 6.81 -8.19 -4.41
CA MET A 86 5.90 -7.36 -3.62
C MET A 86 4.54 -8.02 -3.42
N TYR A 87 4.25 -9.08 -4.19
CA TYR A 87 2.97 -9.78 -4.12
C TYR A 87 2.74 -10.45 -2.76
N GLY A 88 3.72 -11.23 -2.29
CA GLY A 88 3.62 -11.91 -1.00
C GLY A 88 3.43 -10.95 0.18
N PRO A 89 4.30 -9.94 0.35
CA PRO A 89 4.15 -8.91 1.38
C PRO A 89 2.79 -8.21 1.35
N THR A 90 2.34 -7.78 0.16
CA THR A 90 1.03 -7.11 0.02
C THR A 90 -0.12 -8.01 0.48
N MET A 91 -0.11 -9.29 0.12
CA MET A 91 -1.13 -10.25 0.56
C MET A 91 -1.09 -10.49 2.07
N ILE A 92 0.10 -10.51 2.68
CA ILE A 92 0.25 -10.59 4.15
C ILE A 92 -0.39 -9.38 4.82
N ILE A 93 -0.15 -8.17 4.29
CA ILE A 93 -0.73 -6.94 4.84
C ILE A 93 -2.26 -6.95 4.73
N PHE A 94 -2.83 -7.37 3.59
CA PHE A 94 -4.28 -7.53 3.47
C PHE A 94 -4.85 -8.55 4.45
N THR A 95 -4.14 -9.65 4.69
CA THR A 95 -4.52 -10.64 5.70
C THR A 95 -4.51 -10.02 7.10
N LEU A 96 -3.50 -9.19 7.41
CA LEU A 96 -3.40 -8.48 8.68
C LEU A 96 -4.58 -7.51 8.87
N VAL A 97 -4.92 -6.73 7.83
CA VAL A 97 -6.11 -5.86 7.83
C VAL A 97 -7.37 -6.67 8.12
N ALA A 98 -7.57 -7.79 7.42
CA ALA A 98 -8.74 -8.64 7.61
C ALA A 98 -8.83 -9.21 9.04
N LEU A 99 -7.70 -9.59 9.64
CA LEU A 99 -7.64 -10.06 11.03
C LEU A 99 -8.00 -8.96 12.03
N LEU A 100 -7.54 -7.71 11.81
CA LEU A 100 -7.89 -6.58 12.65
C LEU A 100 -9.39 -6.26 12.57
N LEU A 101 -9.96 -6.21 11.36
CA LEU A 101 -11.39 -6.01 11.15
C LEU A 101 -12.21 -7.10 11.84
N TYR A 102 -11.80 -8.34 11.71
CA TYR A 102 -12.47 -9.46 12.35
C TYR A 102 -12.36 -9.37 13.88
N SER A 103 -11.19 -9.05 14.42
CA SER A 103 -10.97 -8.89 15.87
C SER A 103 -11.87 -7.83 16.47
N MET A 104 -11.96 -6.64 15.87
CA MET A 104 -12.81 -5.55 16.31
C MET A 104 -14.30 -5.95 16.31
N LYS A 105 -14.78 -6.50 15.19
CA LYS A 105 -16.17 -6.94 15.07
C LYS A 105 -16.53 -8.08 16.03
N SER A 106 -15.62 -9.02 16.25
CA SER A 106 -15.88 -10.13 17.20
C SER A 106 -15.84 -9.71 18.66
N SER A 107 -15.14 -8.63 18.98
CA SER A 107 -15.09 -8.04 20.34
C SER A 107 -16.29 -7.15 20.67
N GLY A 108 -17.20 -6.94 19.71
CA GLY A 108 -18.44 -6.18 19.94
C GLY A 108 -18.29 -4.66 19.92
N TYR A 109 -17.18 -4.14 19.42
CA TYR A 109 -16.99 -2.70 19.26
C TYR A 109 -17.92 -2.15 18.18
N THR A 110 -18.64 -1.06 18.51
CA THR A 110 -19.56 -0.36 17.61
C THR A 110 -18.84 0.83 16.98
N VAL A 111 -18.18 0.59 15.88
CA VAL A 111 -17.46 1.60 15.09
C VAL A 111 -18.03 1.62 13.68
N GLN A 112 -18.07 2.80 13.04
CA GLN A 112 -18.50 2.89 11.66
C GLN A 112 -17.58 2.08 10.74
N ASP A 113 -18.16 1.27 9.85
CA ASP A 113 -17.39 0.38 8.96
C ASP A 113 -16.37 1.15 8.11
N GLY A 114 -16.69 2.38 7.69
CA GLY A 114 -15.78 3.22 6.91
C GLY A 114 -14.53 3.64 7.71
N THR A 115 -14.71 4.07 8.94
CA THR A 115 -13.61 4.43 9.85
C THR A 115 -12.74 3.22 10.16
N LEU A 116 -13.36 2.09 10.47
CA LEU A 116 -12.66 0.87 10.83
C LEU A 116 -11.78 0.36 9.68
N ILE A 117 -12.33 0.28 8.46
CA ILE A 117 -11.59 -0.18 7.27
C ILE A 117 -10.46 0.80 6.94
N GLY A 118 -10.74 2.11 6.92
CA GLY A 118 -9.76 3.15 6.63
C GLY A 118 -8.59 3.12 7.61
N THR A 119 -8.88 3.08 8.89
CA THR A 119 -7.86 3.05 9.95
C THR A 119 -7.02 1.77 9.88
N ALA A 120 -7.63 0.60 9.67
CA ALA A 120 -6.90 -0.65 9.53
C ALA A 120 -5.96 -0.64 8.31
N MET A 121 -6.43 -0.13 7.17
CA MET A 121 -5.61 -0.01 5.96
C MET A 121 -4.41 0.92 6.17
N ILE A 122 -4.66 2.13 6.70
CA ILE A 122 -3.59 3.12 6.96
C ILE A 122 -2.60 2.57 7.98
N THR A 123 -3.08 1.95 9.04
CA THR A 123 -2.22 1.36 10.08
C THR A 123 -1.32 0.26 9.51
N CYS A 124 -1.88 -0.70 8.77
CA CYS A 124 -1.09 -1.84 8.31
C CYS A 124 -0.11 -1.47 7.19
N PHE A 125 -0.56 -0.76 6.16
CA PHE A 125 0.30 -0.33 5.07
C PHE A 125 1.27 0.77 5.50
N GLY A 126 0.79 1.74 6.27
CA GLY A 126 1.61 2.84 6.80
C GLY A 126 2.71 2.34 7.72
N ALA A 127 2.39 1.44 8.65
CA ALA A 127 3.38 0.84 9.55
C ALA A 127 4.43 0.03 8.78
N TRP A 128 4.03 -0.82 7.81
CA TRP A 128 4.96 -1.57 6.97
C TRP A 128 5.95 -0.65 6.25
N PHE A 129 5.44 0.40 5.61
CA PHE A 129 6.27 1.38 4.92
C PHE A 129 7.18 2.14 5.89
N PHE A 130 6.61 2.68 6.98
CA PHE A 130 7.34 3.49 7.96
C PHE A 130 8.46 2.70 8.66
N MET A 131 8.17 1.52 9.17
CA MET A 131 9.17 0.69 9.84
C MET A 131 10.28 0.23 8.90
N SER A 132 9.93 -0.13 7.65
CA SER A 132 10.93 -0.46 6.63
C SER A 132 11.81 0.74 6.32
N LEU A 133 11.22 1.94 6.23
CA LEU A 133 11.96 3.17 5.97
C LEU A 133 12.92 3.51 7.10
N VAL A 134 12.48 3.42 8.36
CA VAL A 134 13.31 3.70 9.54
C VAL A 134 14.53 2.78 9.60
N ILE A 135 14.32 1.46 9.44
CA ILE A 135 15.45 0.51 9.47
C ILE A 135 16.36 0.71 8.26
N TYR A 136 15.81 0.98 7.08
CA TYR A 136 16.59 1.26 5.89
C TYR A 136 17.44 2.52 6.05
N THR A 137 16.89 3.59 6.63
CA THR A 137 17.64 4.83 6.93
C THR A 137 18.78 4.56 7.92
N LEU A 138 18.56 3.74 8.95
CA LEU A 138 19.63 3.28 9.84
C LEU A 138 20.72 2.52 9.08
N CYS A 139 20.35 1.65 8.16
CA CYS A 139 21.30 0.94 7.31
C CYS A 139 22.13 1.88 6.44
N LEU A 140 21.51 2.93 5.86
CA LEU A 140 22.22 3.95 5.11
C LEU A 140 23.21 4.73 5.99
N MET A 141 22.82 5.12 7.20
CA MET A 141 23.71 5.82 8.16
C MET A 141 24.95 4.99 8.51
N PHE A 142 24.81 3.67 8.54
CA PHE A 142 25.91 2.74 8.85
C PHE A 142 26.62 2.18 7.62
N ASN A 143 26.39 2.76 6.42
CA ASN A 143 26.97 2.37 5.14
C ASN A 143 26.77 0.86 4.84
N VAL A 144 25.57 0.36 5.11
CA VAL A 144 25.20 -1.01 4.77
C VAL A 144 24.63 -1.04 3.35
N ASP A 145 25.28 -1.78 2.46
CA ASP A 145 24.87 -1.88 1.05
C ASP A 145 23.69 -2.85 0.90
N ILE A 146 22.47 -2.28 0.86
CA ILE A 146 21.22 -3.04 0.71
C ILE A 146 20.27 -2.28 -0.23
N SER A 147 19.65 -2.98 -1.18
CA SER A 147 18.57 -2.42 -1.98
C SER A 147 17.30 -2.26 -1.14
N PHE A 148 16.67 -1.08 -1.20
CA PHE A 148 15.41 -0.79 -0.48
C PHE A 148 14.31 -1.80 -0.81
N ILE A 149 14.11 -2.14 -2.09
CA ILE A 149 13.05 -3.06 -2.53
C ILE A 149 13.25 -4.45 -1.96
N HIS A 150 14.49 -4.96 -1.96
CA HIS A 150 14.80 -6.26 -1.36
C HIS A 150 14.53 -6.27 0.15
N PHE A 151 14.95 -5.21 0.84
CA PHE A 151 14.69 -5.08 2.27
C PHE A 151 13.20 -4.95 2.57
N PHE A 152 12.49 -4.13 1.81
CA PHE A 152 11.06 -3.88 1.95
C PHE A 152 10.22 -5.16 1.78
N SER A 153 10.59 -5.98 0.79
CA SER A 153 10.01 -7.31 0.60
C SER A 153 10.32 -8.24 1.78
N LEU A 154 11.59 -8.33 2.19
CA LEU A 154 12.01 -9.19 3.30
C LEU A 154 11.28 -8.83 4.60
N TYR A 155 11.19 -7.54 4.92
CA TYR A 155 10.50 -7.04 6.10
C TYR A 155 8.99 -7.31 6.03
N GLY A 156 8.37 -7.13 4.86
CA GLY A 156 6.96 -7.47 4.65
C GLY A 156 6.65 -8.95 4.90
N TYR A 157 7.52 -9.86 4.47
CA TYR A 157 7.38 -11.28 4.81
C TYR A 157 7.51 -11.56 6.31
N SER A 158 8.30 -10.79 7.06
CA SER A 158 8.42 -10.96 8.51
C SER A 158 7.11 -10.64 9.24
N LEU A 159 6.27 -9.76 8.69
CA LEU A 159 4.96 -9.44 9.26
C LEU A 159 3.95 -10.61 9.23
N CYS A 160 4.26 -11.68 8.50
CA CYS A 160 3.47 -12.91 8.58
C CYS A 160 3.39 -13.48 10.01
N SER A 161 4.43 -13.26 10.82
CA SER A 161 4.42 -13.65 12.24
C SER A 161 3.32 -12.92 13.02
N HIS A 162 3.04 -11.65 12.72
CA HIS A 162 1.94 -10.89 13.33
C HIS A 162 0.59 -11.49 12.98
N CYS A 163 0.38 -11.87 11.70
CA CYS A 163 -0.85 -12.55 11.29
C CYS A 163 -1.07 -13.84 12.08
N VAL A 164 -0.02 -14.66 12.25
CA VAL A 164 -0.12 -15.92 13.00
C VAL A 164 -0.42 -15.68 14.47
N VAL A 165 0.27 -14.74 15.11
CA VAL A 165 0.06 -14.43 16.54
C VAL A 165 -1.35 -13.90 16.76
N LEU A 166 -1.81 -12.93 15.95
CA LEU A 166 -3.16 -12.38 16.09
C LEU A 166 -4.23 -13.44 15.81
N LEU A 167 -4.06 -14.27 14.77
CA LEU A 167 -4.99 -15.35 14.46
C LEU A 167 -5.11 -16.34 15.64
N LEU A 168 -3.98 -16.79 16.20
CA LEU A 168 -3.97 -17.69 17.35
C LEU A 168 -4.63 -17.04 18.58
N THR A 169 -4.36 -15.76 18.83
CA THR A 169 -4.97 -15.04 19.94
C THR A 169 -6.48 -14.93 19.78
N ILE A 170 -6.98 -14.69 18.56
CA ILE A 170 -8.42 -14.63 18.27
C ILE A 170 -9.06 -16.01 18.45
N VAL A 171 -8.45 -17.06 17.91
CA VAL A 171 -8.99 -18.43 17.96
C VAL A 171 -9.03 -18.98 19.39
N PHE A 172 -7.98 -18.72 20.18
CA PHE A 172 -7.83 -19.21 21.54
C PHE A 172 -8.22 -18.17 22.59
N HIS A 173 -9.03 -17.16 22.22
CA HIS A 173 -9.55 -16.12 23.12
C HIS A 173 -10.13 -16.64 24.44
N PRO A 174 -10.79 -17.82 24.52
CA PRO A 174 -11.31 -18.34 25.81
C PRO A 174 -10.21 -18.71 26.82
N LEU A 175 -8.98 -18.89 26.38
CA LEU A 175 -7.85 -19.25 27.23
C LEU A 175 -7.17 -18.04 27.89
N HIS A 176 -7.84 -16.96 28.10
CA HIS A 176 -7.57 -15.65 28.72
C HIS A 176 -6.27 -15.49 29.55
N SER A 177 -5.16 -16.08 29.15
CA SER A 177 -3.89 -15.88 29.83
C SER A 177 -2.98 -15.03 28.96
N HIS A 178 -2.58 -13.88 29.47
CA HIS A 178 -1.49 -13.07 28.89
C HIS A 178 -0.27 -13.93 28.57
N LEU A 179 -0.07 -15.02 29.32
CA LEU A 179 0.99 -15.99 29.11
C LEU A 179 0.91 -16.68 27.76
N PHE A 180 -0.29 -17.00 27.25
CA PHE A 180 -0.48 -17.57 25.91
C PHE A 180 -0.02 -16.60 24.83
N PHE A 181 -0.40 -15.32 24.93
CA PHE A 181 0.04 -14.28 23.98
C PHE A 181 1.57 -14.16 23.96
N TYR A 182 2.22 -14.00 25.12
CA TYR A 182 3.67 -13.88 25.18
C TYR A 182 4.40 -15.13 24.68
N THR A 183 3.88 -16.31 24.97
CA THR A 183 4.45 -17.57 24.46
C THR A 183 4.38 -17.63 22.93
N THR A 184 3.25 -17.24 22.36
CA THR A 184 3.05 -17.21 20.89
C THR A 184 3.98 -16.19 20.23
N VAL A 185 4.17 -15.02 20.85
CA VAL A 185 5.13 -13.99 20.40
C VAL A 185 6.55 -14.56 20.36
N ILE A 186 6.99 -15.22 21.44
CA ILE A 186 8.33 -15.80 21.50
C ILE A 186 8.54 -16.86 20.42
N ILE A 187 7.53 -17.70 20.16
CA ILE A 187 7.66 -18.80 19.19
C ILE A 187 7.66 -18.28 17.74
N PHE A 188 6.86 -17.27 17.40
CA PHE A 188 6.67 -16.86 16.00
C PHE A 188 7.34 -15.54 15.64
N CYS A 189 7.26 -14.51 16.50
CA CYS A 189 7.81 -13.19 16.17
C CYS A 189 9.32 -13.11 16.39
N VAL A 190 9.85 -13.69 17.47
CA VAL A 190 11.29 -13.64 17.73
C VAL A 190 12.10 -14.31 16.62
N PRO A 191 11.78 -15.51 16.12
CA PRO A 191 12.51 -16.10 14.99
C PRO A 191 12.37 -15.31 13.70
N SER A 192 11.21 -14.70 13.46
CA SER A 192 10.95 -13.91 12.25
C SER A 192 11.82 -12.65 12.21
N VAL A 193 11.85 -11.87 13.29
CA VAL A 193 12.71 -10.67 13.36
C VAL A 193 14.20 -11.04 13.43
N LEU A 194 14.54 -12.18 14.07
CA LEU A 194 15.92 -12.68 14.07
C LEU A 194 16.42 -12.94 12.65
N ARG A 195 15.58 -13.49 11.78
CA ARG A 195 15.93 -13.71 10.38
C ARG A 195 16.27 -12.38 9.67
N VAL A 196 15.45 -11.34 9.84
CA VAL A 196 15.71 -10.00 9.30
C VAL A 196 17.01 -9.45 9.83
N SER A 197 17.22 -9.53 11.15
CA SER A 197 18.44 -9.07 11.81
C SER A 197 19.70 -9.80 11.33
N LEU A 198 19.66 -11.12 11.16
CA LEU A 198 20.76 -11.91 10.62
C LEU A 198 21.12 -11.50 9.19
N TYR A 199 20.12 -11.22 8.36
CA TYR A 199 20.35 -10.72 7.01
C TYR A 199 21.07 -9.36 7.04
N LEU A 200 20.60 -8.41 7.85
CA LEU A 200 21.20 -7.09 7.99
C LEU A 200 22.62 -7.18 8.59
N CYS A 201 22.81 -7.98 9.63
CA CYS A 201 24.11 -8.20 10.25
C CYS A 201 25.15 -8.81 9.31
N SER A 202 24.74 -9.61 8.34
CA SER A 202 25.66 -10.19 7.36
C SER A 202 26.25 -9.15 6.39
N ARG A 203 25.56 -8.04 6.21
CA ARG A 203 25.95 -6.91 5.34
C ARG A 203 26.68 -5.80 6.09
N THR A 204 26.69 -5.85 7.40
CA THR A 204 27.31 -4.85 8.28
C THR A 204 28.66 -5.35 8.74
N HIS A 205 29.69 -4.50 8.79
CA HIS A 205 31.04 -4.87 9.23
C HIS A 205 31.22 -4.71 10.74
N ASP A 206 30.83 -3.59 11.30
CA ASP A 206 31.07 -3.23 12.69
C ASP A 206 30.10 -3.88 13.67
N LYS A 207 30.63 -4.41 14.79
CA LYS A 207 29.82 -5.07 15.85
C LYS A 207 28.82 -4.13 16.51
N SER A 208 29.19 -2.85 16.72
CA SER A 208 28.32 -1.86 17.33
C SER A 208 27.12 -1.54 16.43
N HIS A 209 27.36 -1.37 15.13
CA HIS A 209 26.29 -1.13 14.14
C HIS A 209 25.36 -2.34 14.01
N LYS A 210 25.91 -3.58 14.04
CA LYS A 210 25.08 -4.81 14.07
C LYS A 210 24.12 -4.83 15.24
N LEU A 211 24.62 -4.50 16.43
CA LEU A 211 23.81 -4.48 17.64
C LEU A 211 22.71 -3.43 17.55
N SER A 212 23.06 -2.21 17.11
CA SER A 212 22.11 -1.11 16.98
C SER A 212 20.95 -1.44 16.00
N ILE A 213 21.28 -1.95 14.81
CA ILE A 213 20.29 -2.35 13.80
C ILE A 213 19.41 -3.49 14.34
N THR A 214 20.01 -4.48 14.99
CA THR A 214 19.27 -5.61 15.56
C THR A 214 18.29 -5.14 16.63
N VAL A 215 18.75 -4.34 17.59
CA VAL A 215 17.90 -3.81 18.67
C VAL A 215 16.77 -2.95 18.10
N ALA A 216 17.05 -2.07 17.13
CA ALA A 216 16.03 -1.27 16.46
C ALA A 216 14.98 -2.15 15.76
N ALA A 217 15.41 -3.18 15.03
CA ALA A 217 14.50 -4.09 14.34
C ALA A 217 13.59 -4.85 15.34
N TYR A 218 14.15 -5.32 16.46
CA TYR A 218 13.35 -5.97 17.51
C TYR A 218 12.36 -5.02 18.16
N ILE A 219 12.80 -3.83 18.56
CA ILE A 219 11.92 -2.83 19.18
C ILE A 219 10.76 -2.47 18.26
N LEU A 220 11.04 -2.13 17.00
CA LEU A 220 10.00 -1.75 16.05
C LEU A 220 9.03 -2.91 15.77
N HIS A 221 9.54 -4.11 15.58
CA HIS A 221 8.72 -5.28 15.27
C HIS A 221 7.80 -5.67 16.42
N LEU A 222 8.33 -5.71 17.65
CA LEU A 222 7.55 -6.09 18.83
C LEU A 222 6.61 -4.97 19.28
N SER A 223 7.02 -3.69 19.21
CA SER A 223 6.16 -2.56 19.55
C SER A 223 4.95 -2.47 18.61
N TYR A 224 5.14 -2.77 17.33
CA TYR A 224 4.05 -2.81 16.38
C TYR A 224 3.05 -3.92 16.67
N LEU A 225 3.53 -5.13 16.99
CA LEU A 225 2.64 -6.22 17.39
C LEU A 225 1.87 -5.90 18.67
N TYR A 226 2.55 -5.30 19.66
CA TYR A 226 1.92 -4.85 20.90
C TYR A 226 0.84 -3.81 20.63
N TYR A 227 1.12 -2.84 19.76
CA TYR A 227 0.14 -1.85 19.33
C TYR A 227 -1.08 -2.51 18.65
N LEU A 228 -0.88 -3.46 17.73
CA LEU A 228 -1.98 -4.14 17.05
C LEU A 228 -2.88 -4.93 18.02
N HIS A 229 -2.29 -5.49 19.07
CA HIS A 229 -3.04 -6.31 20.03
C HIS A 229 -3.77 -5.48 21.10
N TYR A 230 -3.13 -4.43 21.62
CA TYR A 230 -3.65 -3.66 22.74
C TYR A 230 -4.10 -2.23 22.39
N GLY A 231 -3.50 -1.60 21.40
CA GLY A 231 -3.69 -0.19 21.11
C GLY A 231 -4.62 0.11 19.94
N PHE A 232 -4.76 -0.82 19.02
CA PHE A 232 -5.48 -0.56 17.77
C PHE A 232 -6.96 -0.19 18.01
N HIS A 233 -7.67 -0.89 18.88
CA HIS A 233 -9.08 -0.64 19.19
C HIS A 233 -9.30 0.76 19.80
N VAL A 234 -8.40 1.19 20.70
CA VAL A 234 -8.49 2.52 21.33
C VAL A 234 -8.38 3.64 20.30
N VAL A 235 -7.41 3.51 19.39
CA VAL A 235 -7.19 4.52 18.33
C VAL A 235 -8.37 4.57 17.35
N VAL A 236 -8.95 3.42 17.01
CA VAL A 236 -10.11 3.37 16.11
C VAL A 236 -11.34 4.02 16.74
N GLU A 237 -11.61 3.76 18.01
CA GLU A 237 -12.72 4.36 18.75
C GLU A 237 -12.56 5.88 18.86
N GLU A 238 -11.37 6.36 19.20
CA GLU A 238 -11.08 7.79 19.31
C GLU A 238 -11.24 8.52 17.96
N ILE A 239 -10.79 7.92 16.85
CA ILE A 239 -10.98 8.48 15.52
C ILE A 239 -12.47 8.50 15.12
N ASP A 240 -13.23 7.46 15.44
CA ASP A 240 -14.66 7.39 15.12
C ASP A 240 -15.45 8.47 15.88
N GLU A 241 -15.13 8.71 17.16
CA GLU A 241 -15.71 9.78 17.97
C GLU A 241 -15.42 11.16 17.38
N ILE A 242 -14.16 11.46 17.04
CA ILE A 242 -13.77 12.74 16.43
C ILE A 242 -14.50 12.96 15.09
N LEU A 243 -14.62 11.94 14.26
CA LEU A 243 -15.30 12.06 12.97
C LEU A 243 -16.81 12.23 13.16
N GLY A 244 -17.41 11.58 14.14
CA GLY A 244 -18.81 11.74 14.51
C GLY A 244 -19.12 13.18 14.94
N ASP A 245 -18.29 13.77 15.79
CA ASP A 245 -18.43 15.14 16.26
C ASP A 245 -18.29 16.18 15.12
N VAL A 246 -17.35 15.96 14.19
CA VAL A 246 -17.17 16.81 13.01
C VAL A 246 -18.40 16.75 12.09
N GLN A 247 -18.96 15.57 11.92
CA GLN A 247 -20.15 15.38 11.07
C GLN A 247 -21.37 16.05 11.67
N GLN A 248 -21.57 15.94 12.99
CA GLN A 248 -22.66 16.59 13.71
C GLN A 248 -22.55 18.12 13.68
N SER A 249 -21.35 18.67 13.84
CA SER A 249 -21.08 20.11 13.74
C SER A 249 -21.36 20.66 12.34
N SER A 250 -21.03 19.90 11.30
CA SER A 250 -21.28 20.29 9.90
C SER A 250 -22.80 20.33 9.55
N VAL A 251 -23.58 19.44 10.12
CA VAL A 251 -25.04 19.40 9.94
C VAL A 251 -25.72 20.59 10.63
N ILE A 252 -25.24 20.98 11.81
CA ILE A 252 -25.78 22.12 12.58
C ILE A 252 -25.46 23.47 11.90
N SER A 253 -24.35 23.54 11.15
CA SER A 253 -23.92 24.75 10.45
C SER A 253 -24.62 25.02 9.11
N LEU A 254 -25.48 24.12 8.61
CA LEU A 254 -26.30 24.37 7.43
C LEU A 254 -27.42 25.36 7.80
N PRO A 255 -27.49 26.57 7.18
CA PRO A 255 -28.48 27.54 7.53
C PRO A 255 -29.90 27.02 7.17
N LEU A 256 -30.85 27.22 8.12
CA LEU A 256 -32.28 26.89 7.99
C LEU A 256 -33.01 27.68 6.87
N SER A 257 -32.29 28.29 5.94
CA SER A 257 -32.80 29.13 4.85
C SER A 257 -33.07 28.39 3.53
N ALA A 258 -33.08 27.08 3.52
CA ALA A 258 -33.32 26.26 2.33
C ALA A 258 -34.58 25.37 2.46
N ILE A 259 -35.56 25.74 3.29
CA ILE A 259 -36.91 25.14 3.31
C ILE A 259 -37.95 26.18 2.94
#